data_5e5049e1313d4140e8cd233a579073f6
#
_entry.id   5e5049e1313d4140e8cd233a579073f6
#
_cell.length_a   1.000
_cell.length_b   1.000
_cell.length_c   1.000
_cell.angle_alpha   90.00
_cell.angle_beta   90.00
_cell.angle_gamma   90.00
#
_symmetry.space_group_name_H-M   'P 1'
#
loop_
_entity.id
_entity.type
_entity.pdbx_description
1 polymer ?
#
loop_
_entity_poly.entity_id
_entity_poly.type
_entity_poly.pdbx_seq_one_letter_code
_entity_poly.pdbx_strand_id
1 'polypeptide(L)'
;EQRGPEGEAVIMAYARQLPDKDCPLAERYTRSFNYPEESCVKTRADLEQMGIKTFFASNVCCAYDREKFWFQGGFIRRTIFNEDMIFAGKALLQDDYAVAYAAGARVIHSHNYNCRQQFKRNFDLAVSQADHPELFGCVRSESEGIRLVKSTAHFLIRRGKPWLVPGLVVKSGFKFLGYRAGKCYRLLPKWLILKLTMNREYWKKACDRA
;
A
#
# COMPACT_ATOMS: atom_id res chain seq x y z
N GLU A 1 19.92 5.23 -17.97
CA GLU A 1 19.28 5.54 -16.69
C GLU A 1 17.90 6.17 -16.95
N GLN A 2 16.85 5.60 -16.36
CA GLN A 2 15.50 6.16 -16.47
C GLN A 2 15.41 7.39 -15.55
N ARG A 3 14.79 8.46 -16.06
CA ARG A 3 14.58 9.71 -15.32
C ARG A 3 13.10 10.07 -15.31
N GLY A 4 12.69 10.91 -14.38
CA GLY A 4 11.37 11.55 -14.37
C GLY A 4 11.23 12.59 -15.49
N PRO A 5 10.01 13.12 -15.70
CA PRO A 5 9.70 14.06 -16.79
C PRO A 5 10.53 15.34 -16.77
N GLU A 6 10.90 15.83 -15.60
CA GLU A 6 11.71 17.05 -15.42
C GLU A 6 13.21 16.75 -15.14
N GLY A 7 13.61 15.48 -15.33
CA GLY A 7 14.99 15.03 -15.15
C GLY A 7 15.29 14.44 -13.77
N GLU A 8 14.27 14.25 -12.93
CA GLU A 8 14.42 13.69 -11.58
C GLU A 8 15.08 12.32 -11.61
N ALA A 9 16.02 12.09 -10.72
CA ALA A 9 16.72 10.82 -10.65
C ALA A 9 15.83 9.75 -10.01
N VAL A 10 15.72 8.58 -10.65
CA VAL A 10 15.01 7.44 -10.08
C VAL A 10 15.81 6.86 -8.91
N ILE A 11 15.19 6.81 -7.72
CA ILE A 11 15.80 6.23 -6.51
C ILE A 11 15.44 4.77 -6.30
N MET A 12 14.23 4.36 -6.74
CA MET A 12 13.75 2.99 -6.62
C MET A 12 12.87 2.61 -7.81
N ALA A 13 12.87 1.31 -8.14
CA ALA A 13 12.02 0.73 -9.16
C ALA A 13 11.38 -0.56 -8.64
N TYR A 14 10.05 -0.66 -8.67
CA TYR A 14 9.33 -1.85 -8.22
C TYR A 14 8.62 -2.58 -9.35
N ALA A 15 8.54 -3.91 -9.22
CA ALA A 15 8.01 -4.81 -10.23
C ALA A 15 6.49 -4.96 -10.18
N ARG A 16 5.92 -5.42 -11.28
CA ARG A 16 4.52 -5.81 -11.41
C ARG A 16 4.27 -7.11 -10.64
N GLN A 17 3.29 -7.07 -9.73
CA GLN A 17 2.81 -8.27 -9.06
C GLN A 17 1.66 -8.91 -9.85
N LEU A 18 1.85 -10.15 -10.24
CA LEU A 18 0.83 -10.97 -10.87
C LEU A 18 0.11 -11.85 -9.83
N PRO A 19 -1.20 -12.09 -9.99
CA PRO A 19 -1.92 -13.01 -9.12
C PRO A 19 -1.48 -14.45 -9.37
N ASP A 20 -1.51 -15.28 -8.33
CA ASP A 20 -1.39 -16.72 -8.46
C ASP A 20 -2.55 -17.28 -9.30
N LYS A 21 -2.32 -18.44 -9.96
CA LYS A 21 -3.33 -19.13 -10.78
C LYS A 21 -4.60 -19.50 -10.01
N ASP A 22 -4.49 -19.80 -8.70
CA ASP A 22 -5.60 -20.17 -7.83
C ASP A 22 -6.23 -18.97 -7.10
N CYS A 23 -5.83 -17.76 -7.47
CA CYS A 23 -6.31 -16.53 -6.85
C CYS A 23 -7.79 -16.26 -7.20
N PRO A 24 -8.64 -15.91 -6.22
CA PRO A 24 -10.03 -15.52 -6.48
C PRO A 24 -10.16 -14.38 -7.49
N LEU A 25 -11.22 -14.40 -8.30
CA LEU A 25 -11.43 -13.47 -9.41
C LEU A 25 -11.38 -11.99 -8.99
N ALA A 26 -11.96 -11.66 -7.82
CA ALA A 26 -11.94 -10.30 -7.27
C ALA A 26 -10.52 -9.86 -6.87
N GLU A 27 -9.70 -10.76 -6.31
CA GLU A 27 -8.32 -10.47 -5.96
C GLU A 27 -7.45 -10.34 -7.22
N ARG A 28 -7.71 -11.17 -8.25
CA ARG A 28 -7.06 -11.07 -9.56
C ARG A 28 -7.28 -9.70 -10.19
N TYR A 29 -8.52 -9.18 -10.13
CA TYR A 29 -8.82 -7.83 -10.58
C TYR A 29 -8.12 -6.76 -9.73
N THR A 30 -8.09 -6.93 -8.40
CA THR A 30 -7.38 -6.02 -7.49
C THR A 30 -5.90 -5.90 -7.85
N ARG A 31 -5.26 -7.02 -8.24
CA ARG A 31 -3.87 -6.99 -8.71
C ARG A 31 -3.72 -6.19 -9.99
N SER A 32 -4.53 -6.44 -11.00
CA SER A 32 -4.46 -5.67 -12.27
C SER A 32 -4.76 -4.19 -12.09
N PHE A 33 -5.63 -3.83 -11.13
CA PHE A 33 -5.94 -2.45 -10.79
C PHE A 33 -4.76 -1.71 -10.13
N ASN A 34 -4.02 -2.39 -9.24
CA ASN A 34 -2.89 -1.82 -8.53
C ASN A 34 -1.58 -1.91 -9.31
N TYR A 35 -1.47 -2.87 -10.22
CA TYR A 35 -0.29 -3.15 -11.03
C TYR A 35 -0.68 -3.22 -12.50
N PRO A 36 -0.90 -2.06 -13.17
CA PRO A 36 -1.31 -2.00 -14.58
C PRO A 36 -0.25 -2.59 -15.52
N GLU A 37 -0.59 -2.70 -16.81
CA GLU A 37 0.31 -3.28 -17.82
C GLU A 37 1.37 -2.31 -18.31
N GLU A 38 1.17 -1.03 -18.08
CA GLU A 38 2.06 0.04 -18.50
C GLU A 38 2.98 0.48 -17.37
N SER A 39 4.26 0.64 -17.70
CA SER A 39 5.25 1.20 -16.79
C SER A 39 5.05 2.71 -16.67
N CYS A 40 5.41 3.26 -15.52
CA CYS A 40 5.42 4.70 -15.32
C CYS A 40 6.56 5.12 -14.38
N VAL A 41 6.95 6.38 -14.48
CA VAL A 41 7.80 7.05 -13.50
C VAL A 41 6.93 8.06 -12.78
N LYS A 42 6.94 8.01 -11.46
CA LYS A 42 6.16 8.88 -10.58
C LYS A 42 7.07 9.89 -9.93
N THR A 43 6.60 11.13 -9.91
CA THR A 43 7.28 12.27 -9.29
C THR A 43 6.35 12.98 -8.32
N ARG A 44 6.84 14.00 -7.65
CA ARG A 44 6.03 14.85 -6.77
C ARG A 44 4.87 15.52 -7.52
N ALA A 45 5.05 15.85 -8.81
CA ALA A 45 4.02 16.48 -9.63
C ALA A 45 2.76 15.61 -9.81
N ASP A 46 2.90 14.28 -9.71
CA ASP A 46 1.76 13.34 -9.83
C ASP A 46 0.85 13.30 -8.59
N LEU A 47 1.22 13.99 -7.50
CA LEU A 47 0.51 13.89 -6.23
C LEU A 47 -0.94 14.35 -6.33
N GLU A 48 -1.22 15.41 -7.06
CA GLU A 48 -2.56 15.95 -7.24
C GLU A 48 -3.46 14.96 -8.00
N GLN A 49 -2.93 14.33 -9.04
CA GLN A 49 -3.68 13.42 -9.91
C GLN A 49 -3.78 12.00 -9.34
N MET A 50 -2.69 11.46 -8.81
CA MET A 50 -2.60 10.07 -8.36
C MET A 50 -2.86 9.89 -6.86
N GLY A 51 -2.82 10.97 -6.06
CA GLY A 51 -3.01 10.91 -4.61
C GLY A 51 -2.04 9.92 -3.96
N ILE A 52 -2.56 9.05 -3.10
CA ILE A 52 -1.74 8.06 -2.37
C ILE A 52 -0.99 7.08 -3.30
N LYS A 53 -1.45 6.89 -4.53
CA LYS A 53 -0.77 6.02 -5.50
C LYS A 53 0.59 6.59 -5.94
N THR A 54 0.82 7.87 -5.78
CA THR A 54 2.14 8.48 -6.02
C THR A 54 3.21 7.82 -5.14
N PHE A 55 2.88 7.56 -3.86
CA PHE A 55 3.80 6.91 -2.91
C PHE A 55 3.80 5.38 -3.01
N PHE A 56 2.85 4.81 -3.77
CA PHE A 56 2.72 3.36 -3.83
C PHE A 56 3.97 2.71 -4.41
N ALA A 57 4.56 1.83 -3.62
CA ALA A 57 5.70 0.99 -3.97
C ALA A 57 5.53 -0.38 -3.31
N SER A 58 6.37 -1.35 -3.62
CA SER A 58 6.30 -2.67 -2.99
C SER A 58 7.64 -3.38 -2.92
N ASN A 59 8.07 -3.70 -1.71
CA ASN A 59 9.28 -4.46 -1.42
C ASN A 59 9.23 -5.94 -1.81
N VAL A 60 8.12 -6.44 -2.31
CA VAL A 60 8.02 -7.82 -2.82
C VAL A 60 9.04 -8.08 -3.93
N CYS A 61 9.24 -7.09 -4.80
CA CYS A 61 10.32 -7.10 -5.78
C CYS A 61 10.63 -5.63 -6.14
N CYS A 62 11.72 -5.12 -5.60
CA CYS A 62 12.10 -3.72 -5.75
C CYS A 62 13.63 -3.61 -5.81
N ALA A 63 14.12 -2.75 -6.69
CA ALA A 63 15.51 -2.34 -6.77
C ALA A 63 15.66 -0.90 -6.27
N TYR A 64 16.75 -0.62 -5.58
CA TYR A 64 17.09 0.69 -5.04
C TYR A 64 18.44 1.14 -5.58
N ASP A 65 18.56 2.41 -5.92
CA ASP A 65 19.85 3.05 -6.11
C ASP A 65 20.58 3.10 -4.77
N ARG A 66 21.68 2.40 -4.67
CA ARG A 66 22.38 2.18 -3.39
C ARG A 66 22.87 3.48 -2.75
N GLU A 67 23.41 4.39 -3.56
CA GLU A 67 24.00 5.64 -3.05
C GLU A 67 22.89 6.56 -2.55
N LYS A 68 21.86 6.76 -3.36
CA LYS A 68 20.70 7.59 -3.00
C LYS A 68 19.94 7.01 -1.80
N PHE A 69 19.82 5.67 -1.74
CA PHE A 69 19.17 5.00 -0.60
C PHE A 69 19.86 5.33 0.73
N TRP A 70 21.19 5.26 0.75
CA TRP A 70 21.96 5.60 1.96
C TRP A 70 22.01 7.09 2.23
N PHE A 71 22.07 7.93 1.20
CA PHE A 71 21.97 9.37 1.33
C PHE A 71 20.67 9.82 2.00
N GLN A 72 19.54 9.19 1.65
CA GLN A 72 18.23 9.44 2.25
C GLN A 72 18.08 8.81 3.66
N GLY A 73 19.08 8.09 4.17
CA GLY A 73 19.08 7.45 5.48
C GLY A 73 18.43 6.08 5.52
N GLY A 74 18.15 5.47 4.37
CA GLY A 74 17.58 4.13 4.24
C GLY A 74 16.14 4.01 4.71
N PHE A 75 15.72 2.80 5.03
CA PHE A 75 14.38 2.58 5.59
C PHE A 75 14.26 3.12 7.00
N ILE A 76 13.05 3.58 7.33
CA ILE A 76 12.70 3.93 8.70
C ILE A 76 12.97 2.74 9.65
N ARG A 77 13.66 3.00 10.75
CA ARG A 77 14.07 1.94 11.70
C ARG A 77 12.89 1.26 12.40
N ARG A 78 11.75 1.95 12.50
CA ARG A 78 10.58 1.42 13.19
C ARG A 78 9.29 1.89 12.53
N THR A 79 8.61 0.97 11.89
CA THR A 79 7.23 1.09 11.45
C THR A 79 6.54 -0.27 11.56
N ILE A 80 5.22 -0.29 11.69
CA ILE A 80 4.46 -1.55 11.71
C ILE A 80 4.15 -2.04 10.30
N PHE A 81 4.15 -1.13 9.32
CA PHE A 81 3.78 -1.38 7.93
C PHE A 81 4.30 -0.24 7.03
N ASN A 82 4.20 -0.39 5.70
CA ASN A 82 4.46 0.66 4.68
C ASN A 82 5.89 1.23 4.66
N GLU A 83 6.91 0.49 5.04
CA GLU A 83 8.30 0.97 5.00
C GLU A 83 8.71 1.43 3.59
N ASP A 84 8.21 0.74 2.55
CA ASP A 84 8.41 1.07 1.15
C ASP A 84 7.69 2.36 0.73
N MET A 85 6.44 2.53 1.13
CA MET A 85 5.67 3.74 0.84
C MET A 85 6.18 4.96 1.62
N ILE A 86 6.66 4.76 2.85
CA ILE A 86 7.27 5.81 3.66
C ILE A 86 8.57 6.27 3.00
N PHE A 87 9.40 5.33 2.56
CA PHE A 87 10.63 5.63 1.84
C PHE A 87 10.34 6.38 0.52
N ALA A 88 9.41 5.86 -0.29
CA ALA A 88 9.00 6.50 -1.54
C ALA A 88 8.42 7.91 -1.32
N GLY A 89 7.56 8.08 -0.29
CA GLY A 89 6.96 9.37 0.05
C GLY A 89 8.01 10.42 0.44
N LYS A 90 9.02 10.04 1.24
CA LYS A 90 10.14 10.93 1.58
C LYS A 90 10.93 11.30 0.34
N ALA A 91 11.30 10.31 -0.47
CA ALA A 91 12.05 10.51 -1.70
C ALA A 91 11.38 11.51 -2.65
N LEU A 92 10.08 11.38 -2.82
CA LEU A 92 9.29 12.24 -3.70
C LEU A 92 9.05 13.66 -3.14
N LEU A 93 8.83 13.77 -1.82
CA LEU A 93 8.41 15.05 -1.23
C LEU A 93 9.55 15.91 -0.70
N GLN A 94 10.66 15.29 -0.28
CA GLN A 94 11.76 15.97 0.40
C GLN A 94 13.01 16.12 -0.46
N ASP A 95 13.26 15.15 -1.37
CA ASP A 95 14.53 15.06 -2.10
C ASP A 95 14.37 15.13 -3.62
N ASP A 96 13.16 15.39 -4.13
CA ASP A 96 12.79 15.49 -5.55
C ASP A 96 13.28 14.30 -6.40
N TYR A 97 13.29 13.09 -5.81
CA TYR A 97 13.54 11.86 -6.54
C TYR A 97 12.27 11.35 -7.23
N ALA A 98 12.46 10.47 -8.20
CA ALA A 98 11.41 9.75 -8.87
C ALA A 98 11.34 8.28 -8.42
N VAL A 99 10.13 7.69 -8.50
CA VAL A 99 9.84 6.28 -8.24
C VAL A 99 9.35 5.61 -9.51
N ALA A 100 10.06 4.60 -10.00
CA ALA A 100 9.69 3.87 -11.20
C ALA A 100 8.80 2.65 -10.88
N TYR A 101 7.77 2.44 -11.69
CA TYR A 101 7.04 1.19 -11.78
C TYR A 101 7.44 0.48 -13.08
N ALA A 102 7.99 -0.71 -12.97
CA ALA A 102 8.49 -1.51 -14.08
C ALA A 102 7.51 -2.66 -14.38
N ALA A 103 6.53 -2.44 -15.26
CA ALA A 103 5.51 -3.44 -15.60
C ALA A 103 6.10 -4.68 -16.32
N GLY A 104 7.24 -4.53 -17.00
CA GLY A 104 7.97 -5.62 -17.64
C GLY A 104 8.65 -6.57 -16.65
N ALA A 105 9.08 -6.08 -15.49
CA ALA A 105 9.57 -6.91 -14.39
C ALA A 105 8.38 -7.51 -13.64
N ARG A 106 8.28 -8.83 -13.59
CA ARG A 106 7.08 -9.54 -13.10
C ARG A 106 7.42 -10.49 -11.96
N VAL A 107 6.56 -10.54 -10.94
CA VAL A 107 6.65 -11.49 -9.82
C VAL A 107 5.25 -12.02 -9.49
N ILE A 108 5.14 -13.33 -9.24
CA ILE A 108 3.88 -13.92 -8.76
C ILE A 108 3.79 -13.69 -7.26
N HIS A 109 2.76 -12.96 -6.85
CA HIS A 109 2.52 -12.68 -5.44
C HIS A 109 1.04 -12.44 -5.16
N SER A 110 0.44 -13.25 -4.32
CA SER A 110 -0.93 -13.05 -3.86
C SER A 110 -1.13 -13.55 -2.44
N HIS A 111 -2.17 -13.03 -1.80
CA HIS A 111 -2.56 -13.39 -0.44
C HIS A 111 -4.04 -13.71 -0.38
N ASN A 112 -4.38 -14.91 0.03
CA ASN A 112 -5.77 -15.34 0.25
C ASN A 112 -6.22 -15.05 1.67
N TYR A 113 -6.23 -13.76 2.07
CA TYR A 113 -6.66 -13.37 3.40
C TYR A 113 -8.18 -13.52 3.59
N ASN A 114 -8.58 -14.09 4.72
CA ASN A 114 -9.96 -14.06 5.20
C ASN A 114 -10.35 -12.67 5.74
N CYS A 115 -11.64 -12.46 6.06
CA CYS A 115 -12.12 -11.16 6.53
C CYS A 115 -11.39 -10.64 7.78
N ARG A 116 -11.11 -11.52 8.76
CA ARG A 116 -10.40 -11.16 9.98
C ARG A 116 -8.94 -10.74 9.71
N GLN A 117 -8.26 -11.45 8.82
CA GLN A 117 -6.90 -11.11 8.40
C GLN A 117 -6.88 -9.78 7.62
N GLN A 118 -7.87 -9.56 6.74
CA GLN A 118 -8.04 -8.28 6.03
C GLN A 118 -8.25 -7.11 6.99
N PHE A 119 -9.08 -7.28 8.02
CA PHE A 119 -9.25 -6.28 9.07
C PHE A 119 -7.93 -5.95 9.74
N LYS A 120 -7.22 -6.96 10.26
CA LYS A 120 -5.96 -6.78 10.99
C LYS A 120 -4.86 -6.13 10.15
N ARG A 121 -4.73 -6.56 8.88
CA ARG A 121 -3.78 -5.97 7.95
C ARG A 121 -4.07 -4.48 7.69
N ASN A 122 -5.34 -4.14 7.49
CA ASN A 122 -5.74 -2.75 7.25
C ASN A 122 -5.66 -1.90 8.54
N PHE A 123 -5.82 -2.51 9.72
CA PHE A 123 -5.53 -1.87 10.99
C PHE A 123 -4.05 -1.45 11.06
N ASP A 124 -3.11 -2.38 10.85
CA ASP A 124 -1.68 -2.10 10.91
C ASP A 124 -1.24 -1.09 9.84
N LEU A 125 -1.80 -1.17 8.63
CA LEU A 125 -1.59 -0.20 7.55
C LEU A 125 -2.00 1.21 7.98
N ALA A 126 -3.18 1.33 8.59
CA ALA A 126 -3.70 2.63 9.04
C ALA A 126 -2.95 3.20 10.25
N VAL A 127 -2.46 2.35 11.16
CA VAL A 127 -1.55 2.74 12.25
C VAL A 127 -0.29 3.39 11.65
N SER A 128 0.36 2.71 10.70
CA SER A 128 1.55 3.26 10.04
C SER A 128 1.28 4.62 9.37
N GLN A 129 0.13 4.77 8.69
CA GLN A 129 -0.24 6.06 8.09
C GLN A 129 -0.58 7.14 9.13
N ALA A 130 -1.13 6.77 10.29
CA ALA A 130 -1.42 7.71 11.38
C ALA A 130 -0.15 8.18 12.10
N ASP A 131 0.90 7.38 12.07
CA ASP A 131 2.20 7.71 12.66
C ASP A 131 3.06 8.60 11.74
N HIS A 132 2.69 8.69 10.46
CA HIS A 132 3.39 9.51 9.45
C HIS A 132 2.44 10.53 8.77
N PRO A 133 1.82 11.45 9.55
CA PRO A 133 0.91 12.46 9.01
C PRO A 133 1.60 13.42 8.03
N GLU A 134 2.91 13.63 8.14
CA GLU A 134 3.72 14.46 7.26
C GLU A 134 3.72 13.95 5.80
N LEU A 135 3.53 12.64 5.61
CA LEU A 135 3.42 12.01 4.28
C LEU A 135 1.98 11.73 3.88
N PHE A 136 1.22 11.12 4.78
CA PHE A 136 -0.12 10.61 4.46
C PHE A 136 -1.25 11.59 4.77
N GLY A 137 -0.96 12.72 5.42
CA GLY A 137 -1.93 13.77 5.73
C GLY A 137 -2.38 14.56 4.51
N CYS A 138 -1.51 14.70 3.50
CA CYS A 138 -1.81 15.41 2.26
C CYS A 138 -2.59 14.60 1.23
N VAL A 139 -2.81 13.28 1.46
CA VAL A 139 -3.47 12.38 0.51
C VAL A 139 -4.65 11.63 1.13
N ARG A 140 -5.72 11.44 0.34
CA ARG A 140 -6.90 10.69 0.76
C ARG A 140 -6.81 9.24 0.29
N SER A 141 -6.55 8.32 1.21
CA SER A 141 -6.48 6.88 0.92
C SER A 141 -7.86 6.23 0.69
N GLU A 142 -8.92 6.79 1.30
CA GLU A 142 -10.28 6.22 1.27
C GLU A 142 -10.92 6.28 -0.12
N SER A 143 -10.67 7.35 -0.89
CA SER A 143 -11.21 7.50 -2.25
C SER A 143 -10.75 6.39 -3.19
N GLU A 144 -9.49 6.01 -3.13
CA GLU A 144 -8.93 4.90 -3.93
C GLU A 144 -9.53 3.55 -3.52
N GLY A 145 -9.77 3.34 -2.23
CA GLY A 145 -10.44 2.14 -1.74
C GLY A 145 -11.86 1.99 -2.29
N ILE A 146 -12.66 3.07 -2.27
CA ILE A 146 -14.01 3.10 -2.82
C ILE A 146 -14.01 2.88 -4.34
N ARG A 147 -13.08 3.53 -5.05
CA ARG A 147 -12.91 3.37 -6.49
C ARG A 147 -12.61 1.91 -6.86
N LEU A 148 -11.68 1.27 -6.15
CA LEU A 148 -11.34 -0.13 -6.33
C LEU A 148 -12.56 -1.05 -6.13
N VAL A 149 -13.36 -0.85 -5.07
CA VAL A 149 -14.55 -1.67 -4.80
C VAL A 149 -15.58 -1.54 -5.91
N LYS A 150 -15.89 -0.30 -6.34
CA LYS A 150 -16.83 -0.05 -7.46
C LYS A 150 -16.35 -0.69 -8.75
N SER A 151 -15.09 -0.52 -9.10
CA SER A 151 -14.50 -1.09 -10.33
C SER A 151 -14.47 -2.63 -10.28
N THR A 152 -14.18 -3.22 -9.11
CA THR A 152 -14.20 -4.68 -8.92
C THR A 152 -15.61 -5.22 -9.05
N ALA A 153 -16.63 -4.57 -8.45
CA ALA A 153 -18.03 -4.98 -8.57
C ALA A 153 -18.49 -4.94 -10.03
N HIS A 154 -18.20 -3.85 -10.74
CA HIS A 154 -18.50 -3.71 -12.17
C HIS A 154 -17.83 -4.81 -13.01
N PHE A 155 -16.56 -5.10 -12.76
CA PHE A 155 -15.84 -6.20 -13.41
C PHE A 155 -16.51 -7.56 -13.19
N LEU A 156 -16.90 -7.87 -11.95
CA LEU A 156 -17.58 -9.13 -11.61
C LEU A 156 -18.93 -9.26 -12.32
N ILE A 157 -19.72 -8.18 -12.36
CA ILE A 157 -21.02 -8.16 -13.08
C ILE A 157 -20.81 -8.40 -14.57
N ARG A 158 -19.86 -7.70 -15.19
CA ARG A 158 -19.54 -7.87 -16.62
C ARG A 158 -19.04 -9.28 -16.97
N ARG A 159 -18.39 -9.96 -16.01
CA ARG A 159 -17.97 -11.36 -16.16
C ARG A 159 -19.09 -12.37 -15.89
N GLY A 160 -20.33 -11.91 -15.72
CA GLY A 160 -21.49 -12.78 -15.44
C GLY A 160 -21.44 -13.46 -14.06
N LYS A 161 -20.77 -12.82 -13.07
CA LYS A 161 -20.63 -13.37 -11.71
C LYS A 161 -21.13 -12.41 -10.63
N PRO A 162 -22.37 -11.86 -10.74
CA PRO A 162 -22.88 -10.87 -9.80
C PRO A 162 -23.02 -11.41 -8.36
N TRP A 163 -23.19 -12.73 -8.16
CA TRP A 163 -23.26 -13.36 -6.85
C TRP A 163 -21.99 -13.24 -6.01
N LEU A 164 -20.86 -12.88 -6.61
CA LEU A 164 -19.61 -12.61 -5.88
C LEU A 164 -19.57 -11.20 -5.27
N VAL A 165 -20.44 -10.30 -5.70
CA VAL A 165 -20.47 -8.90 -5.22
C VAL A 165 -20.79 -8.79 -3.73
N PRO A 166 -21.75 -9.52 -3.15
CA PRO A 166 -21.98 -9.50 -1.69
C PRO A 166 -20.73 -9.87 -0.89
N GLY A 167 -20.00 -10.90 -1.30
CA GLY A 167 -18.73 -11.29 -0.67
C GLY A 167 -17.62 -10.22 -0.79
N LEU A 168 -17.55 -9.51 -1.93
CA LEU A 168 -16.66 -8.37 -2.11
C LEU A 168 -17.01 -7.24 -1.14
N VAL A 169 -18.30 -6.90 -1.00
CA VAL A 169 -18.77 -5.83 -0.10
C VAL A 169 -18.44 -6.18 1.36
N VAL A 170 -18.71 -7.40 1.81
CA VAL A 170 -18.37 -7.85 3.16
C VAL A 170 -16.85 -7.75 3.41
N LYS A 171 -16.02 -8.30 2.53
CA LYS A 171 -14.55 -8.19 2.66
C LYS A 171 -14.09 -6.74 2.70
N SER A 172 -14.66 -5.87 1.87
CA SER A 172 -14.33 -4.45 1.83
C SER A 172 -14.77 -3.72 3.09
N GLY A 173 -15.91 -4.10 3.67
CA GLY A 173 -16.36 -3.62 4.98
C GLY A 173 -15.35 -3.93 6.08
N PHE A 174 -14.83 -5.16 6.14
CA PHE A 174 -13.78 -5.52 7.11
C PHE A 174 -12.48 -4.74 6.90
N LYS A 175 -12.06 -4.50 5.65
CA LYS A 175 -10.90 -3.64 5.34
C LYS A 175 -11.14 -2.21 5.85
N PHE A 176 -12.30 -1.64 5.56
CA PHE A 176 -12.66 -0.29 5.97
C PHE A 176 -12.72 -0.13 7.49
N LEU A 177 -13.38 -1.06 8.20
CA LEU A 177 -13.46 -1.06 9.66
C LEU A 177 -12.06 -1.18 10.29
N GLY A 178 -11.21 -2.07 9.77
CA GLY A 178 -9.81 -2.18 10.21
C GLY A 178 -9.05 -0.88 10.01
N TYR A 179 -9.18 -0.27 8.84
CA TYR A 179 -8.55 1.00 8.52
C TYR A 179 -9.01 2.14 9.47
N ARG A 180 -10.32 2.29 9.68
CA ARG A 180 -10.85 3.29 10.61
C ARG A 180 -10.38 3.09 12.05
N ALA A 181 -10.41 1.84 12.54
CA ALA A 181 -9.89 1.50 13.86
C ALA A 181 -8.38 1.80 13.99
N GLY A 182 -7.59 1.51 12.95
CA GLY A 182 -6.17 1.81 12.93
C GLY A 182 -5.87 3.31 12.90
N LYS A 183 -6.65 4.14 12.18
CA LYS A 183 -6.51 5.60 12.23
C LYS A 183 -6.74 6.18 13.63
N CYS A 184 -7.59 5.53 14.43
CA CYS A 184 -7.93 5.97 15.79
C CYS A 184 -7.18 5.14 16.86
N TYR A 185 -6.12 4.41 16.53
CA TYR A 185 -5.49 3.46 17.43
C TYR A 185 -5.01 4.07 18.76
N ARG A 186 -4.63 5.35 18.75
CA ARG A 186 -4.18 6.08 19.95
C ARG A 186 -5.27 6.23 21.02
N LEU A 187 -6.54 6.10 20.64
CA LEU A 187 -7.69 6.12 21.55
C LEU A 187 -8.03 4.72 22.09
N LEU A 188 -7.39 3.67 21.58
CA LEU A 188 -7.69 2.30 21.95
C LEU A 188 -6.79 1.80 23.09
N PRO A 189 -7.35 1.04 24.06
CA PRO A 189 -6.54 0.43 25.11
C PRO A 189 -5.62 -0.64 24.50
N LYS A 190 -4.44 -0.81 25.08
CA LYS A 190 -3.38 -1.72 24.60
C LYS A 190 -3.85 -3.15 24.37
N TRP A 191 -4.68 -3.70 25.28
CA TRP A 191 -5.21 -5.05 25.14
C TRP A 191 -6.05 -5.23 23.86
N LEU A 192 -6.78 -4.17 23.47
CA LEU A 192 -7.57 -4.18 22.25
C LEU A 192 -6.68 -4.07 21.02
N ILE A 193 -5.68 -3.19 21.03
CA ILE A 193 -4.69 -3.09 19.94
C ILE A 193 -4.05 -4.45 19.68
N LEU A 194 -3.63 -5.17 20.71
CA LEU A 194 -3.03 -6.51 20.59
C LEU A 194 -3.98 -7.58 20.01
N LYS A 195 -5.29 -7.38 20.11
CA LYS A 195 -6.30 -8.23 19.44
C LYS A 195 -6.53 -7.84 17.98
N LEU A 196 -6.41 -6.56 17.66
CA LEU A 196 -6.71 -5.99 16.34
C LEU A 196 -5.52 -6.02 15.38
N THR A 197 -4.29 -6.00 15.89
CA THR A 197 -3.07 -6.04 15.07
C THR A 197 -2.79 -7.44 14.52
N MET A 198 -2.09 -7.47 13.37
CA MET A 198 -1.47 -8.69 12.83
C MET A 198 -0.07 -8.88 13.42
N ASN A 199 0.64 -7.78 13.74
CA ASN A 199 2.00 -7.76 14.22
C ASN A 199 2.09 -7.44 15.73
N ARG A 200 1.83 -8.44 16.58
CA ARG A 200 1.85 -8.27 18.04
C ARG A 200 3.24 -7.92 18.59
N GLU A 201 4.31 -8.42 17.97
CA GLU A 201 5.68 -8.21 18.43
C GLU A 201 6.12 -6.75 18.29
N TYR A 202 5.61 -6.03 17.27
CA TYR A 202 5.82 -4.59 17.16
C TYR A 202 5.40 -3.84 18.43
N TRP A 203 4.24 -4.23 19.01
CA TRP A 203 3.67 -3.58 20.18
C TRP A 203 4.32 -3.99 21.51
N LYS A 204 4.86 -5.22 21.59
CA LYS A 204 5.59 -5.68 22.79
C LYS A 204 6.92 -4.94 22.93
N LYS A 205 7.72 -4.88 21.89
CA LYS A 205 9.00 -4.15 21.85
C LYS A 205 8.87 -2.63 22.08
N ALA A 206 7.67 -2.08 22.02
CA ALA A 206 7.41 -0.67 22.33
C ALA A 206 7.43 -0.40 23.85
N CYS A 207 7.22 -1.43 24.69
CA CYS A 207 7.17 -1.27 26.16
C CYS A 207 8.53 -1.37 26.84
N ASP A 208 9.51 -2.02 26.22
CA ASP A 208 10.83 -2.22 26.85
C ASP A 208 11.73 -0.96 26.78
N ARG A 209 11.19 0.15 26.26
CA ARG A 209 11.92 1.43 26.07
C ARG A 209 11.16 2.67 26.55
N ALA A 210 10.09 2.50 27.29
CA ALA A 210 9.36 3.53 28.01
C ALA A 210 9.63 3.38 29.52
#